data_1eb4221afb5a853ac4c141c65ae19036
#
_entry.id   1eb4221afb5a853ac4c141c65ae19036
#
_cell.length_a   1.000
_cell.length_b   1.000
_cell.length_c   1.000
_cell.angle_alpha   90.00
_cell.angle_beta   90.00
_cell.angle_gamma   90.00
#
_symmetry.space_group_name_H-M   'P 1'
#
loop_
_entity.id
_entity.type
_entity.pdbx_description
1 polymer ?
#
loop_
_entity_poly.entity_id
_entity_poly.type
_entity_poly.pdbx_seq_one_letter_code
_entity_poly.pdbx_strand_id
1 'polypeptide(L)'
;MSWIEFKNYQENTVVKLKREINELLDSDGSKVCIFKSPTGSGKTLMMAEFLKRLIDYRIDGKKFSFIWIAVNKLHDQSKNNLKKYYDRNGVGIKCSYFEDLDDRKIGENEILFLNWASINKKDNLYVRANERDNNLSSVIVRTKDEGRIIFLVIDESHHTASSEKSKELIQDIGPKITIEVSATPQLN
;
A
#
# COMPACT_ATOMS: atom_id res chain seq x y z
N MET A 1 1.27 -10.96 27.50
CA MET A 1 1.24 -10.30 26.17
C MET A 1 0.82 -11.35 25.15
N SER A 2 -0.39 -11.28 24.59
CA SER A 2 -0.75 -12.22 23.53
C SER A 2 -0.09 -11.75 22.24
N TRP A 3 0.98 -12.40 21.85
CA TRP A 3 1.54 -12.29 20.52
C TRP A 3 0.47 -12.72 19.54
N ILE A 4 0.29 -11.98 18.46
CA ILE A 4 -0.56 -12.46 17.37
C ILE A 4 0.19 -13.63 16.75
N GLU A 5 -0.24 -14.84 17.06
CA GLU A 5 0.31 -16.04 16.48
C GLU A 5 -0.31 -16.25 15.10
N PHE A 6 0.52 -16.20 14.05
CA PHE A 6 0.07 -16.47 12.70
C PHE A 6 -0.31 -17.95 12.57
N LYS A 7 -1.47 -18.21 11.98
CA LYS A 7 -1.83 -19.57 11.58
C LYS A 7 -0.90 -20.03 10.44
N ASN A 8 -0.66 -21.31 10.34
CA ASN A 8 0.25 -21.88 9.34
C ASN A 8 -0.03 -21.38 7.91
N TYR A 9 -1.31 -21.26 7.53
CA TYR A 9 -1.67 -20.76 6.20
C TYR A 9 -1.33 -19.28 6.01
N GLN A 10 -1.44 -18.48 7.06
CA GLN A 10 -1.09 -17.05 7.02
C GLN A 10 0.43 -16.90 6.86
N GLU A 11 1.20 -17.63 7.64
CA GLU A 11 2.65 -17.64 7.56
C GLU A 11 3.13 -18.05 6.16
N ASN A 12 2.62 -19.18 5.65
CA ASN A 12 2.96 -19.67 4.31
C ASN A 12 2.60 -18.64 3.21
N THR A 13 1.47 -17.96 3.38
CA THR A 13 1.02 -16.93 2.43
C THR A 13 1.95 -15.72 2.44
N VAL A 14 2.37 -15.24 3.60
CA VAL A 14 3.29 -14.10 3.73
C VAL A 14 4.66 -14.46 3.13
N VAL A 15 5.17 -15.66 3.41
CA VAL A 15 6.45 -16.15 2.85
C VAL A 15 6.37 -16.21 1.32
N LYS A 16 5.29 -16.75 0.77
CA LYS A 16 5.07 -16.83 -0.67
C LYS A 16 5.00 -15.44 -1.29
N LEU A 17 4.19 -14.55 -0.73
CA LEU A 17 4.05 -13.18 -1.20
C LEU A 17 5.39 -12.45 -1.23
N LYS A 18 6.19 -12.58 -0.17
CA LYS A 18 7.52 -11.97 -0.10
C LYS A 18 8.45 -12.47 -1.20
N ARG A 19 8.47 -13.78 -1.46
CA ARG A 19 9.29 -14.37 -2.54
C ARG A 19 8.88 -13.81 -3.90
N GLU A 20 7.60 -13.83 -4.22
CA GLU A 20 7.04 -13.31 -5.47
C GLU A 20 7.36 -11.82 -5.68
N ILE A 21 7.20 -11.02 -4.64
CA ILE A 21 7.50 -9.58 -4.70
C ILE A 21 8.99 -9.32 -4.90
N ASN A 22 9.88 -10.09 -4.26
CA ASN A 22 11.32 -9.93 -4.47
C ASN A 22 11.71 -10.23 -5.94
N GLU A 23 11.15 -11.28 -6.54
CA GLU A 23 11.36 -11.59 -7.96
C GLU A 23 10.86 -10.47 -8.88
N LEU A 24 9.68 -9.88 -8.55
CA LEU A 24 9.11 -8.76 -9.30
C LEU A 24 9.91 -7.46 -9.14
N LEU A 25 10.51 -7.22 -7.97
CA LEU A 25 11.35 -6.04 -7.74
C LEU A 25 12.60 -6.01 -8.62
N ASP A 26 13.16 -7.18 -8.91
CA ASP A 26 14.36 -7.31 -9.74
C ASP A 26 14.05 -7.27 -11.25
N SER A 27 12.76 -7.34 -11.62
CA SER A 27 12.35 -7.26 -13.02
C SER A 27 12.17 -5.81 -13.49
N ASP A 28 12.29 -5.56 -14.79
CA ASP A 28 12.09 -4.23 -15.36
C ASP A 28 10.64 -3.77 -15.34
N GLY A 29 10.45 -2.46 -15.24
CA GLY A 29 9.14 -1.77 -15.30
C GLY A 29 8.29 -1.96 -14.05
N SER A 30 7.05 -1.49 -14.14
CA SER A 30 6.02 -1.64 -13.09
C SER A 30 5.36 -3.01 -13.17
N LYS A 31 5.09 -3.62 -12.02
CA LYS A 31 4.50 -4.97 -11.93
C LYS A 31 3.25 -4.96 -11.04
N VAL A 32 2.36 -5.89 -11.32
CA VAL A 32 1.13 -6.11 -10.53
C VAL A 32 1.17 -7.50 -9.93
N CYS A 33 0.92 -7.58 -8.63
CA CYS A 33 0.73 -8.82 -7.89
C CYS A 33 -0.69 -8.87 -7.36
N ILE A 34 -1.41 -9.96 -7.60
CA ILE A 34 -2.78 -10.14 -7.11
C ILE A 34 -2.74 -11.03 -5.87
N PHE A 35 -3.13 -10.47 -4.73
CA PHE A 35 -3.26 -11.18 -3.45
C PHE A 35 -4.72 -11.49 -3.14
N LYS A 36 -5.12 -12.73 -3.35
CA LYS A 36 -6.47 -13.22 -3.06
C LYS A 36 -6.49 -14.08 -1.81
N SER A 37 -7.44 -13.83 -0.93
CA SER A 37 -7.64 -14.62 0.28
C SER A 37 -9.10 -14.49 0.74
N PRO A 38 -9.70 -15.54 1.35
CA PRO A 38 -11.08 -15.49 1.80
C PRO A 38 -11.36 -14.32 2.76
N THR A 39 -12.62 -13.87 2.78
CA THR A 39 -13.07 -12.90 3.79
C THR A 39 -12.84 -13.47 5.20
N GLY A 40 -12.37 -12.67 6.13
CA GLY A 40 -12.06 -13.12 7.50
C GLY A 40 -10.76 -13.92 7.65
N SER A 41 -9.99 -14.14 6.58
CA SER A 41 -8.69 -14.84 6.64
C SER A 41 -7.57 -14.03 7.31
N GLY A 42 -7.78 -12.73 7.56
CA GLY A 42 -6.76 -11.84 8.09
C GLY A 42 -5.89 -11.17 7.03
N LYS A 43 -6.45 -10.86 5.84
CA LYS A 43 -5.73 -10.19 4.75
C LYS A 43 -4.92 -8.98 5.20
N THR A 44 -5.55 -8.07 5.94
CA THR A 44 -4.91 -6.85 6.45
C THR A 44 -3.73 -7.17 7.38
N LEU A 45 -3.87 -8.18 8.22
CA LEU A 45 -2.81 -8.65 9.12
C LEU A 45 -1.65 -9.27 8.34
N MET A 46 -1.95 -10.12 7.34
CA MET A 46 -0.92 -10.70 6.48
C MET A 46 -0.17 -9.63 5.68
N MET A 47 -0.87 -8.61 5.19
CA MET A 47 -0.24 -7.47 4.52
C MET A 47 0.64 -6.66 5.49
N ALA A 48 0.19 -6.43 6.73
CA ALA A 48 0.99 -5.73 7.74
C ALA A 48 2.31 -6.47 8.02
N GLU A 49 2.25 -7.78 8.21
CA GLU A 49 3.44 -8.62 8.41
C GLU A 49 4.33 -8.69 7.16
N PHE A 50 3.72 -8.76 5.97
CA PHE A 50 4.47 -8.72 4.72
C PHE A 50 5.29 -7.43 4.58
N LEU A 51 4.66 -6.27 4.78
CA LEU A 51 5.35 -4.98 4.69
C LEU A 51 6.47 -4.85 5.74
N LYS A 52 6.25 -5.33 6.96
CA LYS A 52 7.29 -5.43 7.99
C LYS A 52 8.47 -6.25 7.49
N ARG A 53 8.23 -7.47 7.00
CA ARG A 53 9.31 -8.34 6.49
C ARG A 53 10.00 -7.78 5.26
N LEU A 54 9.30 -6.99 4.46
CA LEU A 54 9.89 -6.34 3.29
C LEU A 54 10.92 -5.29 3.71
N ILE A 55 10.65 -4.51 4.76
CA ILE A 55 11.58 -3.50 5.25
C ILE A 55 12.71 -4.06 6.12
N ASP A 56 12.44 -5.14 6.88
CA ASP A 56 13.43 -5.75 7.79
C ASP A 56 14.57 -6.44 7.04
N TYR A 57 14.27 -7.03 5.90
CA TYR A 57 15.23 -7.80 5.10
C TYR A 57 15.67 -7.06 3.84
N ARG A 58 16.08 -5.81 3.99
CA ARG A 58 16.60 -5.05 2.86
C ARG A 58 17.93 -5.59 2.40
N ILE A 59 17.93 -6.15 1.21
CA ILE A 59 19.12 -6.35 0.41
C ILE A 59 19.28 -5.10 -0.45
N ASP A 60 20.49 -4.57 -0.58
CA ASP A 60 20.87 -3.52 -1.54
C ASP A 60 20.52 -2.05 -1.20
N GLY A 61 20.18 -1.72 0.06
CA GLY A 61 19.94 -0.32 0.44
C GLY A 61 18.69 0.33 -0.20
N LYS A 62 17.80 -0.47 -0.80
CA LYS A 62 16.55 0.03 -1.39
C LYS A 62 15.68 0.67 -0.32
N LYS A 63 15.13 1.85 -0.61
CA LYS A 63 14.25 2.60 0.27
C LYS A 63 12.82 2.49 -0.24
N PHE A 64 11.87 2.12 0.63
CA PHE A 64 10.48 1.92 0.26
C PHE A 64 9.57 2.98 0.88
N SER A 65 8.60 3.40 0.08
CA SER A 65 7.44 4.19 0.50
C SER A 65 6.18 3.49 -0.01
N PHE A 66 5.10 3.59 0.74
CA PHE A 66 3.88 2.85 0.46
C PHE A 66 2.69 3.79 0.30
N ILE A 67 1.79 3.44 -0.62
CA ILE A 67 0.48 4.06 -0.77
C ILE A 67 -0.56 2.96 -0.60
N TRP A 68 -1.54 3.18 0.29
CA TRP A 68 -2.64 2.27 0.54
C TRP A 68 -3.95 2.95 0.16
N ILE A 69 -4.63 2.41 -0.83
CA ILE A 69 -5.91 2.93 -1.32
C ILE A 69 -7.01 1.93 -1.00
N ALA A 70 -8.10 2.40 -0.40
CA ALA A 70 -9.27 1.60 -0.13
C ALA A 70 -10.56 2.37 -0.40
N VAL A 71 -11.67 1.64 -0.61
CA VAL A 71 -13.01 2.20 -0.83
C VAL A 71 -13.76 2.42 0.49
N ASN A 72 -14.82 3.24 0.45
CA ASN A 72 -15.84 3.33 1.51
C ASN A 72 -15.29 3.53 2.93
N LYS A 73 -14.28 4.37 3.10
CA LYS A 73 -13.60 4.62 4.40
C LYS A 73 -12.90 3.40 5.00
N LEU A 74 -12.75 2.31 4.28
CA LEU A 74 -11.96 1.16 4.74
C LEU A 74 -10.48 1.50 4.93
N HIS A 75 -10.00 2.57 4.30
CA HIS A 75 -8.63 3.09 4.52
C HIS A 75 -8.39 3.49 5.99
N ASP A 76 -9.40 4.07 6.68
CA ASP A 76 -9.30 4.40 8.11
C ASP A 76 -9.17 3.14 8.97
N GLN A 77 -10.00 2.13 8.66
CA GLN A 77 -9.93 0.84 9.35
C GLN A 77 -8.58 0.16 9.13
N SER A 78 -8.11 0.13 7.90
CA SER A 78 -6.82 -0.45 7.54
C SER A 78 -5.67 0.29 8.23
N LYS A 79 -5.67 1.63 8.18
CA LYS A 79 -4.67 2.46 8.88
C LYS A 79 -4.62 2.15 10.37
N ASN A 80 -5.78 2.13 11.05
CA ASN A 80 -5.84 1.87 12.49
C ASN A 80 -5.35 0.45 12.83
N ASN A 81 -5.70 -0.55 12.03
CA ASN A 81 -5.27 -1.93 12.22
C ASN A 81 -3.76 -2.09 12.01
N LEU A 82 -3.21 -1.51 10.93
CA LEU A 82 -1.79 -1.56 10.64
C LEU A 82 -0.98 -0.81 11.71
N LYS A 83 -1.40 0.41 12.06
CA LYS A 83 -0.75 1.21 13.10
C LYS A 83 -0.70 0.45 14.43
N LYS A 84 -1.84 -0.11 14.87
CA LYS A 84 -1.90 -0.92 16.10
C LYS A 84 -0.99 -2.14 16.04
N TYR A 85 -0.88 -2.79 14.90
CA TYR A 85 0.02 -3.92 14.70
C TYR A 85 1.48 -3.49 14.82
N TYR A 86 1.87 -2.42 14.15
CA TYR A 86 3.24 -1.90 14.17
C TYR A 86 3.66 -1.37 15.52
N ASP A 87 2.81 -0.59 16.18
CA ASP A 87 3.06 -0.07 17.54
C ASP A 87 3.30 -1.21 18.54
N ARG A 88 2.52 -2.29 18.45
CA ARG A 88 2.65 -3.46 19.34
C ARG A 88 3.91 -4.28 19.10
N ASN A 89 4.38 -4.31 17.88
CA ASN A 89 5.53 -5.12 17.47
C ASN A 89 6.82 -4.30 17.35
N GLY A 90 6.82 -3.02 17.73
CA GLY A 90 7.99 -2.15 17.67
C GLY A 90 8.51 -1.95 16.23
N VAL A 91 7.62 -1.95 15.24
CA VAL A 91 7.99 -1.82 13.82
C VAL A 91 8.04 -0.35 13.43
N GLY A 92 9.13 0.08 12.83
CA GLY A 92 9.35 1.46 12.38
C GLY A 92 8.63 1.80 11.07
N ILE A 93 7.33 1.48 10.95
CA ILE A 93 6.50 1.90 9.82
C ILE A 93 5.53 2.98 10.29
N LYS A 94 5.60 4.17 9.68
CA LYS A 94 4.70 5.29 9.96
C LYS A 94 3.42 5.15 9.12
N CYS A 95 2.26 5.37 9.73
CA CYS A 95 0.96 5.36 9.07
C CYS A 95 0.38 6.78 9.04
N SER A 96 0.24 7.36 7.86
CA SER A 96 -0.09 8.78 7.69
C SER A 96 -1.30 8.99 6.77
N TYR A 97 -2.04 10.05 7.01
CA TYR A 97 -2.90 10.66 6.01
C TYR A 97 -2.10 11.69 5.22
N PHE A 98 -2.71 12.25 4.17
CA PHE A 98 -2.06 13.21 3.30
C PHE A 98 -1.60 14.46 4.06
N GLU A 99 -2.40 14.91 5.02
CA GLU A 99 -2.15 16.09 5.84
C GLU A 99 -1.02 15.88 6.87
N ASP A 100 -0.69 14.62 7.17
CA ASP A 100 0.34 14.24 8.14
C ASP A 100 1.74 14.10 7.50
N LEU A 101 1.85 14.28 6.17
CA LEU A 101 3.11 14.09 5.46
C LEU A 101 4.13 15.20 5.76
N ASP A 102 5.29 14.82 6.22
CA ASP A 102 6.43 15.73 6.42
C ASP A 102 7.01 16.14 5.04
N ASP A 103 7.35 17.42 4.88
CA ASP A 103 7.94 17.98 3.65
C ASP A 103 7.18 17.64 2.37
N ARG A 104 5.89 17.33 2.46
CA ARG A 104 5.02 16.95 1.33
C ARG A 104 5.58 15.82 0.48
N LYS A 105 6.11 14.81 1.12
CA LYS A 105 6.60 13.57 0.52
C LYS A 105 6.29 12.40 1.43
N ILE A 106 6.21 11.19 0.85
CA ILE A 106 6.04 9.98 1.63
C ILE A 106 7.42 9.57 2.14
N GLY A 107 7.57 9.47 3.46
CA GLY A 107 8.82 9.10 4.10
C GLY A 107 9.25 7.65 3.79
N GLU A 108 10.50 7.36 4.12
CA GLU A 108 10.98 5.98 4.09
C GLU A 108 10.23 5.16 5.14
N ASN A 109 9.71 3.98 4.77
CA ASN A 109 8.86 3.15 5.62
C ASN A 109 7.60 3.87 6.12
N GLU A 110 7.03 4.74 5.30
CA GLU A 110 5.77 5.41 5.57
C GLU A 110 4.70 4.92 4.62
N ILE A 111 3.49 4.70 5.14
CA ILE A 111 2.31 4.34 4.39
C ILE A 111 1.37 5.54 4.34
N LEU A 112 1.11 6.06 3.15
CA LEU A 112 0.09 7.06 2.89
C LEU A 112 -1.25 6.35 2.63
N PHE A 113 -2.24 6.59 3.50
CA PHE A 113 -3.58 6.05 3.37
C PHE A 113 -4.50 7.03 2.64
N LEU A 114 -5.17 6.54 1.59
CA LEU A 114 -6.05 7.33 0.74
C LEU A 114 -7.39 6.63 0.54
N ASN A 115 -8.46 7.43 0.53
CA ASN A 115 -9.78 6.96 0.14
C ASN A 115 -9.93 7.05 -1.38
N TRP A 116 -10.33 5.96 -2.01
CA TRP A 116 -10.59 5.93 -3.45
C TRP A 116 -11.53 7.05 -3.93
N ALA A 117 -12.65 7.25 -3.23
CA ALA A 117 -13.62 8.28 -3.57
C ALA A 117 -13.04 9.70 -3.50
N SER A 118 -12.02 9.90 -2.68
CA SER A 118 -11.35 11.19 -2.52
C SER A 118 -10.38 11.50 -3.66
N ILE A 119 -9.76 10.49 -4.25
CA ILE A 119 -8.78 10.66 -5.32
C ILE A 119 -9.46 10.74 -6.69
N ASN A 120 -10.62 10.10 -6.85
CA ASN A 120 -11.29 9.90 -8.12
C ASN A 120 -12.24 11.03 -8.54
N LYS A 121 -12.37 12.11 -7.76
CA LYS A 121 -13.22 13.26 -8.07
C LYS A 121 -12.41 14.32 -8.82
N LYS A 122 -12.90 14.78 -9.98
CA LYS A 122 -12.27 15.82 -10.82
C LYS A 122 -11.95 17.13 -10.09
N ASP A 123 -12.59 17.40 -8.95
CA ASP A 123 -12.45 18.63 -8.15
C ASP A 123 -11.75 18.40 -6.80
N ASN A 124 -11.04 17.30 -6.62
CA ASN A 124 -10.48 16.96 -5.33
C ASN A 124 -9.17 17.70 -5.06
N LEU A 125 -9.00 18.13 -3.80
CA LEU A 125 -7.78 18.77 -3.26
C LEU A 125 -6.48 18.01 -3.61
N TYR A 126 -6.55 16.68 -3.75
CA TYR A 126 -5.40 15.84 -4.07
C TYR A 126 -5.01 15.84 -5.56
N VAL A 127 -5.87 16.36 -6.44
CA VAL A 127 -5.69 16.37 -7.90
C VAL A 127 -5.69 17.77 -8.48
N ARG A 128 -6.03 18.84 -7.69
CA ARG A 128 -6.08 20.20 -8.19
C ARG A 128 -4.73 20.69 -8.67
N ALA A 129 -4.60 20.78 -9.99
CA ALA A 129 -3.44 21.34 -10.65
C ALA A 129 -3.15 22.81 -10.27
N ASN A 130 -4.11 23.51 -9.64
CA ASN A 130 -4.02 24.92 -9.28
C ASN A 130 -3.28 25.18 -7.95
N GLU A 131 -3.15 24.17 -7.09
CA GLU A 131 -2.26 24.23 -5.93
C GLU A 131 -0.96 23.49 -6.29
N ARG A 132 -0.10 24.16 -7.03
CA ARG A 132 1.12 23.61 -7.65
C ARG A 132 2.00 22.77 -6.73
N ASP A 133 1.92 22.95 -5.43
CA ASP A 133 2.82 22.33 -4.46
C ASP A 133 2.17 21.35 -3.48
N ASN A 134 0.84 21.17 -3.52
CA ASN A 134 0.11 20.45 -2.49
C ASN A 134 -0.85 19.37 -3.04
N ASN A 135 -0.48 18.72 -4.13
CA ASN A 135 -1.26 17.65 -4.73
C ASN A 135 -0.52 16.32 -4.68
N LEU A 136 -1.23 15.21 -4.87
CA LEU A 136 -0.67 13.86 -4.84
C LEU A 136 0.46 13.67 -5.86
N SER A 137 0.35 14.25 -7.04
CA SER A 137 1.38 14.16 -8.08
C SER A 137 2.71 14.75 -7.60
N SER A 138 2.67 15.95 -6.98
CA SER A 138 3.88 16.60 -6.43
C SER A 138 4.49 15.78 -5.30
N VAL A 139 3.65 15.17 -4.43
CA VAL A 139 4.12 14.28 -3.36
C VAL A 139 4.84 13.07 -3.93
N ILE A 140 4.28 12.44 -4.99
CA ILE A 140 4.88 11.29 -5.66
C ILE A 140 6.22 11.63 -6.29
N VAL A 141 6.30 12.75 -7.02
CA VAL A 141 7.56 13.22 -7.65
C VAL A 141 8.64 13.40 -6.59
N ARG A 142 8.37 14.16 -5.52
CA ARG A 142 9.33 14.39 -4.43
C ARG A 142 9.77 13.10 -3.75
N THR A 143 8.83 12.16 -3.58
CA THR A 143 9.15 10.85 -2.99
C THR A 143 10.13 10.07 -3.87
N LYS A 144 9.92 10.07 -5.18
CA LYS A 144 10.79 9.39 -6.15
C LYS A 144 12.15 10.08 -6.29
N ASP A 145 12.19 11.41 -6.26
CA ASP A 145 13.43 12.20 -6.37
C ASP A 145 14.40 11.90 -5.22
N GLU A 146 13.90 11.45 -4.07
CA GLU A 146 14.72 10.95 -2.97
C GLU A 146 15.17 9.49 -3.11
N GLY A 147 14.98 8.89 -4.29
CA GLY A 147 15.37 7.52 -4.59
C GLY A 147 14.50 6.45 -3.93
N ARG A 148 13.27 6.80 -3.52
CA ARG A 148 12.34 5.84 -2.91
C ARG A 148 11.55 5.06 -3.95
N ILE A 149 11.40 3.78 -3.71
CA ILE A 149 10.58 2.87 -4.51
C ILE A 149 9.17 2.89 -3.93
N ILE A 150 8.18 3.23 -4.77
CA ILE A 150 6.78 3.28 -4.35
C ILE A 150 6.12 1.93 -4.59
N PHE A 151 5.49 1.41 -3.53
CA PHE A 151 4.53 0.31 -3.56
C PHE A 151 3.12 0.87 -3.46
N LEU A 152 2.23 0.38 -4.29
CA LEU A 152 0.81 0.69 -4.22
C LEU A 152 0.04 -0.56 -3.77
N VAL A 153 -0.71 -0.44 -2.68
CA VAL A 153 -1.66 -1.45 -2.21
C VAL A 153 -3.07 -0.97 -2.51
N ILE A 154 -3.83 -1.74 -3.25
CA ILE A 154 -5.25 -1.48 -3.54
C ILE A 154 -6.07 -2.51 -2.78
N ASP A 155 -6.71 -2.06 -1.72
CA ASP A 155 -7.54 -2.91 -0.87
C ASP A 155 -8.96 -3.03 -1.43
N GLU A 156 -9.52 -4.24 -1.39
CA GLU A 156 -10.81 -4.57 -2.02
C GLU A 156 -10.85 -4.19 -3.51
N SER A 157 -9.82 -4.56 -4.25
CA SER A 157 -9.58 -4.18 -5.66
C SER A 157 -10.72 -4.54 -6.61
N HIS A 158 -11.57 -5.54 -6.27
CA HIS A 158 -12.72 -5.92 -7.08
C HIS A 158 -13.77 -4.81 -7.25
N HIS A 159 -13.74 -3.78 -6.40
CA HIS A 159 -14.59 -2.60 -6.53
C HIS A 159 -13.96 -1.48 -7.36
N THR A 160 -12.67 -1.51 -7.63
CA THR A 160 -11.92 -0.37 -8.14
C THR A 160 -11.05 -0.65 -9.35
N ALA A 161 -10.42 -1.81 -9.43
CA ALA A 161 -9.32 -2.08 -10.37
C ALA A 161 -9.70 -2.09 -11.86
N SER A 162 -10.99 -2.18 -12.20
CA SER A 162 -11.45 -2.36 -13.58
C SER A 162 -11.84 -1.06 -14.31
N SER A 163 -11.88 0.09 -13.61
CA SER A 163 -12.27 1.35 -14.25
C SER A 163 -11.08 2.01 -14.98
N GLU A 164 -11.35 2.68 -16.11
CA GLU A 164 -10.35 3.49 -16.84
C GLU A 164 -9.65 4.50 -15.93
N LYS A 165 -10.42 5.13 -15.03
CA LYS A 165 -9.87 6.09 -14.05
C LYS A 165 -8.90 5.46 -13.06
N SER A 166 -9.10 4.18 -12.71
CA SER A 166 -8.18 3.44 -11.86
C SER A 166 -6.85 3.22 -12.56
N LYS A 167 -6.89 2.89 -13.83
CA LYS A 167 -5.71 2.69 -14.66
C LYS A 167 -4.92 3.98 -14.82
N GLU A 168 -5.62 5.10 -15.10
CA GLU A 168 -5.01 6.42 -15.18
C GLU A 168 -4.31 6.80 -13.86
N LEU A 169 -4.99 6.63 -12.72
CA LEU A 169 -4.41 6.92 -11.42
C LEU A 169 -3.18 6.06 -11.11
N ILE A 170 -3.23 4.75 -11.39
CA ILE A 170 -2.08 3.85 -11.21
C ILE A 170 -0.92 4.30 -12.10
N GLN A 171 -1.22 4.71 -13.34
CA GLN A 171 -0.23 5.24 -14.26
C GLN A 171 0.41 6.54 -13.75
N ASP A 172 -0.40 7.46 -13.22
CA ASP A 172 0.08 8.74 -12.66
C ASP A 172 0.94 8.53 -11.40
N ILE A 173 0.57 7.58 -10.54
CA ILE A 173 1.41 7.18 -9.40
C ILE A 173 2.71 6.54 -9.89
N GLY A 174 2.66 5.72 -10.92
CA GLY A 174 3.80 4.99 -11.46
C GLY A 174 4.54 4.17 -10.40
N PRO A 175 3.85 3.30 -9.64
CA PRO A 175 4.48 2.47 -8.62
C PRO A 175 5.38 1.41 -9.26
N LYS A 176 6.42 0.99 -8.57
CA LYS A 176 7.23 -0.18 -9.00
C LYS A 176 6.42 -1.46 -8.87
N ILE A 177 5.71 -1.60 -7.77
CA ILE A 177 4.84 -2.76 -7.49
C ILE A 177 3.46 -2.26 -7.11
N THR A 178 2.43 -2.83 -7.73
CA THR A 178 1.03 -2.72 -7.30
C THR A 178 0.59 -4.07 -6.73
N ILE A 179 0.06 -4.07 -5.51
CA ILE A 179 -0.52 -5.25 -4.87
C ILE A 179 -2.02 -5.05 -4.80
N GLU A 180 -2.76 -5.83 -5.57
CA GLU A 180 -4.22 -5.84 -5.54
C GLU A 180 -4.71 -6.87 -4.51
N VAL A 181 -5.29 -6.39 -3.43
CA VAL A 181 -5.84 -7.21 -2.35
C VAL A 181 -7.33 -7.39 -2.57
N SER A 182 -7.79 -8.63 -2.66
CA SER A 182 -9.21 -8.92 -2.86
C SER A 182 -9.67 -10.16 -2.10
N ALA A 183 -10.98 -10.21 -1.81
CA ALA A 183 -11.61 -11.42 -1.32
C ALA A 183 -11.72 -12.46 -2.44
N THR A 184 -11.47 -13.73 -2.13
CA THR A 184 -11.87 -14.83 -2.99
C THR A 184 -13.37 -15.00 -2.85
N PRO A 185 -14.18 -15.06 -3.93
CA PRO A 185 -15.58 -15.42 -3.81
C PRO A 185 -15.71 -16.76 -3.08
N GLN A 186 -16.55 -16.81 -2.06
CA GLN A 186 -16.95 -18.10 -1.51
C GLN A 186 -17.85 -18.76 -2.59
N LEU A 187 -17.36 -19.83 -3.16
CA LEU A 187 -18.21 -20.73 -3.97
C LEU A 187 -19.17 -21.40 -2.97
N ASN A 188 -20.44 -20.98 -3.00
CA ASN A 188 -21.52 -21.68 -2.32
C ASN A 188 -21.80 -22.99 -3.04
#